data_d3c0f9aee10b338be83f7763b9def22b
#
_entry.id   d3c0f9aee10b338be83f7763b9def22b
#
_cell.length_a   1.000
_cell.length_b   1.000
_cell.length_c   1.000
_cell.angle_alpha   90.00
_cell.angle_beta   90.00
_cell.angle_gamma   90.00
#
_symmetry.space_group_name_H-M   'P 1'
#
loop_
_entity.id
_entity.type
_entity.pdbx_description
1 polymer ?
#
loop_
_entity_poly.entity_id
_entity_poly.type
_entity_poly.pdbx_seq_one_letter_code
_entity_poly.pdbx_strand_id
1 'polypeptide(L)'
;MRSRIALLLCALLSLTACASTESTESAQKTPKEDVVINIVGDVHGESAIRREAISSLRLYFEDGDLNIFNLETAITDEVKKEEKEYNFKADSQFLQTLKSVGFNVATIANNHSYDFGEQGFLDTLQNLDKAGISYVGGGVNSDIAYQGQVYSVKGLKIGVLGVAKVNGGPLSIAGKDKAGTTNGYDAATTERAITALRKVSDIVILLPHWGEEGSFCPRDWEISSAKKWQSLGADIIVGSHTHTLQEVQLKENKLIAYSMGNFIFYSSQLENRTTGILKIRISPNKRISYELQPFVIDNLTKVPVISEVASSYTCENQAKTTVR
;
A
#
# COMPACT_ATOMS: atom_id res chain seq x y z
N MET A 1 2.63 101.86 3.84
CA MET A 1 2.85 101.28 2.47
C MET A 1 2.17 99.94 2.42
N ARG A 2 1.38 99.69 1.41
CA ARG A 2 0.31 98.66 1.36
C ARG A 2 0.86 97.30 1.00
N SER A 3 0.59 96.27 1.83
CA SER A 3 0.84 94.85 1.46
C SER A 3 -0.51 94.17 1.28
N ARG A 4 -0.62 93.45 0.16
CA ARG A 4 -1.83 92.73 -0.25
C ARG A 4 -1.70 91.30 0.22
N ILE A 5 -2.69 90.79 0.94
CA ILE A 5 -2.81 89.40 1.35
C ILE A 5 -3.55 88.68 0.25
N ALA A 6 -2.96 87.60 -0.30
CA ALA A 6 -3.64 86.68 -1.21
C ALA A 6 -4.06 85.44 -0.43
N LEU A 7 -5.35 85.16 -0.37
CA LEU A 7 -5.92 83.93 0.15
C LEU A 7 -5.77 82.81 -0.91
N LEU A 8 -5.11 81.71 -0.54
CA LEU A 8 -5.13 80.47 -1.28
C LEU A 8 -6.14 79.52 -0.62
N LEU A 9 -7.21 79.18 -1.36
CA LEU A 9 -8.14 78.14 -0.98
C LEU A 9 -7.55 76.79 -1.38
N CYS A 10 -7.21 75.92 -0.40
CA CYS A 10 -6.88 74.50 -0.65
C CYS A 10 -8.18 73.65 -0.59
N ALA A 11 -8.59 73.17 -1.72
CA ALA A 11 -9.66 72.15 -1.79
C ALA A 11 -9.05 70.78 -1.44
N LEU A 12 -9.48 70.18 -0.33
CA LEU A 12 -9.21 68.80 0.01
C LEU A 12 -10.14 67.86 -0.81
N LEU A 13 -9.55 67.16 -1.77
CA LEU A 13 -10.17 66.00 -2.39
C LEU A 13 -9.90 64.76 -1.53
N SER A 14 -10.90 64.24 -0.84
CA SER A 14 -10.88 62.97 -0.17
C SER A 14 -11.08 61.83 -1.21
N LEU A 15 -9.95 61.13 -1.54
CA LEU A 15 -9.98 59.88 -2.27
C LEU A 15 -10.34 58.74 -1.31
N THR A 16 -11.59 58.28 -1.37
CA THR A 16 -12.00 56.98 -0.79
C THR A 16 -11.46 55.86 -1.66
N ALA A 17 -10.36 55.22 -1.27
CA ALA A 17 -9.86 53.97 -1.85
C ALA A 17 -10.78 52.84 -1.36
N CYS A 18 -11.63 52.32 -2.20
CA CYS A 18 -12.24 51.01 -2.03
C CYS A 18 -11.13 49.95 -2.19
N ALA A 19 -10.65 49.37 -1.08
CA ALA A 19 -9.87 48.18 -1.08
C ALA A 19 -10.80 46.99 -1.39
N SER A 20 -10.83 46.56 -2.65
CA SER A 20 -11.37 45.27 -3.02
C SER A 20 -10.44 44.18 -2.45
N THR A 21 -10.87 43.51 -1.37
CA THR A 21 -10.28 42.27 -0.89
C THR A 21 -10.58 41.20 -1.96
N GLU A 22 -9.63 40.96 -2.87
CA GLU A 22 -9.59 39.74 -3.66
C GLU A 22 -9.37 38.59 -2.68
N SER A 23 -10.46 37.90 -2.35
CA SER A 23 -10.38 36.56 -1.78
C SER A 23 -9.73 35.65 -2.85
N THR A 24 -8.44 35.37 -2.70
CA THR A 24 -7.79 34.27 -3.43
C THR A 24 -8.36 32.96 -2.91
N GLU A 25 -9.53 32.62 -3.42
CA GLU A 25 -10.02 31.25 -3.40
C GLU A 25 -8.99 30.43 -4.18
N SER A 26 -8.15 29.66 -3.46
CA SER A 26 -7.24 28.71 -4.10
C SER A 26 -8.13 27.71 -4.84
N ALA A 27 -8.34 27.92 -6.11
CA ALA A 27 -9.03 26.99 -6.98
C ALA A 27 -8.31 25.66 -6.87
N GLN A 28 -8.89 24.72 -6.13
CA GLN A 28 -8.42 23.36 -6.00
C GLN A 28 -8.48 22.78 -7.42
N LYS A 29 -7.31 22.67 -8.08
CA LYS A 29 -7.21 22.17 -9.45
C LYS A 29 -7.86 20.79 -9.48
N THR A 30 -8.99 20.68 -10.15
CA THR A 30 -9.63 19.40 -10.41
C THR A 30 -8.61 18.48 -11.07
N PRO A 31 -8.40 17.27 -10.58
CA PRO A 31 -7.47 16.31 -11.18
C PRO A 31 -7.86 16.11 -12.66
N LYS A 32 -6.88 16.19 -13.57
CA LYS A 32 -7.14 16.08 -15.01
C LYS A 32 -7.02 14.66 -15.54
N GLU A 33 -6.33 13.80 -14.80
CA GLU A 33 -5.99 12.43 -15.21
C GLU A 33 -6.31 11.44 -14.09
N ASP A 34 -6.57 10.18 -14.47
CA ASP A 34 -6.74 9.09 -13.52
C ASP A 34 -5.45 8.84 -12.73
N VAL A 35 -5.57 8.60 -11.43
CA VAL A 35 -4.50 8.01 -10.63
C VAL A 35 -4.46 6.52 -10.93
N VAL A 36 -3.27 6.00 -11.24
CA VAL A 36 -3.04 4.58 -11.51
C VAL A 36 -2.26 3.97 -10.37
N ILE A 37 -2.81 2.92 -9.77
CA ILE A 37 -2.19 2.20 -8.66
C ILE A 37 -2.10 0.72 -9.06
N ASN A 38 -0.89 0.19 -9.07
CA ASN A 38 -0.65 -1.23 -9.25
C ASN A 38 -0.35 -1.86 -7.89
N ILE A 39 -1.06 -2.93 -7.54
CA ILE A 39 -0.85 -3.66 -6.29
C ILE A 39 -0.61 -5.13 -6.61
N VAL A 40 0.42 -5.69 -6.00
CA VAL A 40 0.76 -7.11 -6.09
C VAL A 40 0.80 -7.75 -4.71
N GLY A 41 0.88 -9.08 -4.67
CA GLY A 41 0.95 -9.85 -3.43
C GLY A 41 2.36 -9.95 -2.83
N ASP A 42 2.69 -11.13 -2.34
CA ASP A 42 3.84 -11.41 -1.48
C ASP A 42 5.15 -11.45 -2.30
N VAL A 43 6.13 -10.69 -1.82
CA VAL A 43 7.45 -10.55 -2.44
C VAL A 43 8.52 -10.86 -1.40
N HIS A 44 9.34 -11.87 -1.65
CA HIS A 44 10.54 -12.15 -0.86
C HIS A 44 11.79 -12.28 -1.74
N GLY A 45 12.97 -12.16 -1.15
CA GLY A 45 14.23 -12.03 -1.88
C GLY A 45 15.22 -13.15 -1.65
N GLU A 46 14.77 -14.38 -1.33
CA GLU A 46 15.65 -15.53 -1.13
C GLU A 46 16.53 -15.87 -2.35
N SER A 47 17.58 -16.63 -2.11
CA SER A 47 18.56 -17.02 -3.13
C SER A 47 18.01 -17.81 -4.31
N ALA A 48 16.85 -18.45 -4.14
CA ALA A 48 16.12 -19.13 -5.22
C ALA A 48 15.55 -18.18 -6.27
N ILE A 49 15.38 -16.88 -5.94
CA ILE A 49 14.85 -15.86 -6.85
C ILE A 49 15.95 -15.41 -7.81
N ARG A 50 15.71 -15.54 -9.10
CA ARG A 50 16.60 -15.01 -10.13
C ARG A 50 16.38 -13.53 -10.34
N ARG A 51 17.12 -12.71 -9.61
CA ARG A 51 16.96 -11.24 -9.56
C ARG A 51 17.06 -10.58 -10.93
N GLU A 52 17.90 -11.11 -11.82
CA GLU A 52 18.04 -10.63 -13.20
C GLU A 52 16.72 -10.71 -14.01
N ALA A 53 15.87 -11.70 -13.69
CA ALA A 53 14.58 -11.86 -14.36
C ALA A 53 13.55 -10.81 -13.91
N ILE A 54 13.72 -10.18 -12.74
CA ILE A 54 12.79 -9.16 -12.21
C ILE A 54 12.68 -7.97 -13.16
N SER A 55 13.74 -7.64 -13.89
CA SER A 55 13.76 -6.53 -14.87
C SER A 55 12.67 -6.64 -15.94
N SER A 56 12.24 -7.87 -16.29
CA SER A 56 11.16 -8.11 -17.25
C SER A 56 9.82 -7.55 -16.82
N LEU A 57 9.63 -7.29 -15.52
CA LEU A 57 8.39 -6.75 -14.97
C LEU A 57 8.22 -5.25 -15.21
N ARG A 58 9.27 -4.53 -15.60
CA ARG A 58 9.28 -3.06 -15.70
C ARG A 58 8.12 -2.50 -16.52
N LEU A 59 7.84 -3.08 -17.66
CA LEU A 59 6.79 -2.63 -18.57
C LEU A 59 5.40 -2.60 -17.95
N TYR A 60 5.16 -3.40 -16.92
CA TYR A 60 3.86 -3.52 -16.27
C TYR A 60 3.65 -2.47 -15.15
N PHE A 61 4.73 -1.76 -14.75
CA PHE A 61 4.70 -0.79 -13.67
C PHE A 61 5.01 0.65 -14.11
N GLU A 62 5.37 0.87 -15.39
CA GLU A 62 5.78 2.19 -15.89
C GLU A 62 4.68 3.26 -15.82
N ASP A 63 3.41 2.87 -15.96
CA ASP A 63 2.26 3.77 -15.90
C ASP A 63 1.69 3.97 -14.49
N GLY A 64 2.21 3.25 -13.50
CA GLY A 64 1.75 3.30 -12.11
C GLY A 64 2.28 4.52 -11.37
N ASP A 65 1.38 5.32 -10.81
CA ASP A 65 1.74 6.40 -9.88
C ASP A 65 2.19 5.82 -8.52
N LEU A 66 1.49 4.78 -8.04
CA LEU A 66 1.87 3.98 -6.87
C LEU A 66 1.93 2.51 -7.29
N ASN A 67 3.09 1.88 -7.06
CA ASN A 67 3.31 0.47 -7.30
C ASN A 67 3.60 -0.20 -5.95
N ILE A 68 2.62 -0.91 -5.42
CA ILE A 68 2.55 -1.39 -4.03
C ILE A 68 2.76 -2.90 -3.99
N PHE A 69 3.52 -3.37 -3.01
CA PHE A 69 3.78 -4.80 -2.79
C PHE A 69 3.85 -5.14 -1.30
N ASN A 70 3.62 -6.39 -0.94
CA ASN A 70 3.92 -6.89 0.41
C ASN A 70 5.38 -7.37 0.45
N LEU A 71 6.23 -6.68 1.23
CA LEU A 71 7.61 -7.09 1.46
C LEU A 71 7.64 -8.14 2.56
N GLU A 72 7.56 -9.41 2.19
CA GLU A 72 7.46 -10.55 3.12
C GLU A 72 8.85 -11.15 3.40
N THR A 73 9.81 -10.30 3.73
CA THR A 73 11.19 -10.68 4.03
C THR A 73 11.88 -9.57 4.80
N ALA A 74 12.79 -9.91 5.70
CA ALA A 74 13.69 -8.92 6.31
C ALA A 74 14.80 -8.53 5.31
N ILE A 75 15.16 -7.25 5.29
CA ILE A 75 16.28 -6.72 4.49
C ILE A 75 17.42 -6.37 5.44
N THR A 76 18.27 -7.34 5.72
CA THR A 76 19.30 -7.22 6.76
C THR A 76 20.48 -8.17 6.51
N ASP A 77 21.62 -7.81 7.04
CA ASP A 77 22.79 -8.70 7.17
C ASP A 77 22.80 -9.45 8.52
N GLU A 78 21.83 -9.19 9.42
CA GLU A 78 21.72 -9.87 10.71
C GLU A 78 21.69 -11.39 10.53
N VAL A 79 22.37 -12.10 11.42
CA VAL A 79 22.50 -13.56 11.38
C VAL A 79 21.64 -14.27 12.42
N LYS A 80 21.30 -13.57 13.51
CA LYS A 80 20.46 -14.10 14.56
C LYS A 80 19.00 -14.05 14.12
N LYS A 81 18.44 -15.22 13.86
CA LYS A 81 17.03 -15.38 13.45
C LYS A 81 16.15 -15.78 14.64
N GLU A 82 14.87 -15.49 14.52
CA GLU A 82 13.84 -15.96 15.44
C GLU A 82 13.64 -17.49 15.33
N GLU A 83 13.20 -18.11 16.42
CA GLU A 83 12.89 -19.55 16.45
C GLU A 83 11.54 -19.84 15.80
N LYS A 84 11.53 -20.01 14.48
CA LYS A 84 10.34 -20.40 13.70
C LYS A 84 10.74 -21.22 12.48
N GLU A 85 9.77 -21.91 11.88
CA GLU A 85 10.01 -22.86 10.80
C GLU A 85 10.65 -22.19 9.57
N TYR A 86 10.13 -21.06 9.14
CA TYR A 86 10.63 -20.30 7.99
C TYR A 86 11.09 -18.92 8.43
N ASN A 87 12.28 -18.52 7.99
CA ASN A 87 12.84 -17.19 8.19
C ASN A 87 13.36 -16.68 6.86
N PHE A 88 12.85 -15.56 6.38
CA PHE A 88 13.20 -14.97 5.10
C PHE A 88 14.07 -13.72 5.27
N LYS A 89 15.17 -13.66 4.52
CA LYS A 89 15.95 -12.42 4.41
C LYS A 89 16.53 -12.23 3.01
N ALA A 90 16.76 -10.95 2.68
CA ALA A 90 17.50 -10.54 1.50
C ALA A 90 18.47 -9.41 1.86
N ASP A 91 19.45 -9.19 1.00
CA ASP A 91 20.35 -8.05 1.07
C ASP A 91 19.68 -6.77 0.51
N SER A 92 20.27 -5.60 0.79
CA SER A 92 19.76 -4.30 0.32
C SER A 92 19.73 -4.15 -1.20
N GLN A 93 20.56 -4.90 -1.95
CA GLN A 93 20.56 -4.86 -3.42
C GLN A 93 19.23 -5.37 -4.00
N PHE A 94 18.53 -6.26 -3.29
CA PHE A 94 17.20 -6.70 -3.70
C PHE A 94 16.21 -5.54 -3.80
N LEU A 95 16.21 -4.62 -2.83
CA LEU A 95 15.36 -3.41 -2.90
C LEU A 95 15.72 -2.52 -4.09
N GLN A 96 17.02 -2.38 -4.43
CA GLN A 96 17.42 -1.63 -5.61
C GLN A 96 16.88 -2.28 -6.90
N THR A 97 16.86 -3.59 -6.96
CA THR A 97 16.26 -4.33 -8.08
C THR A 97 14.76 -4.07 -8.16
N LEU A 98 14.01 -4.15 -7.05
CA LEU A 98 12.58 -3.83 -7.01
C LEU A 98 12.30 -2.37 -7.41
N LYS A 99 13.10 -1.44 -6.89
CA LYS A 99 12.99 -0.01 -7.25
C LYS A 99 13.18 0.22 -8.74
N SER A 100 14.14 -0.47 -9.37
CA SER A 100 14.47 -0.31 -10.80
C SER A 100 13.33 -0.69 -11.74
N VAL A 101 12.41 -1.55 -11.32
CA VAL A 101 11.23 -1.94 -12.08
C VAL A 101 9.98 -1.12 -11.75
N GLY A 102 10.08 -0.21 -10.78
CA GLY A 102 9.04 0.76 -10.49
C GLY A 102 8.35 0.62 -9.13
N PHE A 103 8.65 -0.40 -8.32
CA PHE A 103 8.09 -0.51 -6.97
C PHE A 103 8.49 0.68 -6.10
N ASN A 104 7.51 1.30 -5.43
CA ASN A 104 7.74 2.53 -4.67
C ASN A 104 7.04 2.57 -3.31
N VAL A 105 6.14 1.63 -3.01
CA VAL A 105 5.48 1.49 -1.70
C VAL A 105 5.47 0.03 -1.26
N ALA A 106 5.99 -0.25 -0.05
CA ALA A 106 5.97 -1.56 0.57
C ALA A 106 5.00 -1.59 1.76
N THR A 107 4.16 -2.63 1.90
CA THR A 107 3.66 -2.96 3.24
C THR A 107 4.65 -3.91 3.90
N ILE A 108 4.95 -3.64 5.17
CA ILE A 108 5.81 -4.46 6.03
C ILE A 108 5.01 -5.01 7.22
N ALA A 109 3.68 -4.95 7.13
CA ALA A 109 2.76 -5.45 8.14
C ALA A 109 2.50 -6.95 7.92
N ASN A 110 3.48 -7.82 8.15
CA ASN A 110 3.38 -9.26 7.94
C ASN A 110 4.15 -10.08 8.99
N ASN A 111 4.04 -11.40 8.91
CA ASN A 111 4.67 -12.33 9.86
C ASN A 111 6.16 -12.55 9.62
N HIS A 112 6.73 -12.13 8.47
CA HIS A 112 8.14 -12.29 8.13
C HIS A 112 9.00 -11.03 8.33
N SER A 113 8.39 -9.90 8.65
CA SER A 113 9.11 -8.64 8.87
C SER A 113 10.06 -8.66 10.07
N TYR A 114 9.82 -9.57 11.03
CA TYR A 114 10.58 -9.67 12.29
C TYR A 114 11.41 -10.96 12.40
N ASP A 115 11.68 -11.64 11.27
CA ASP A 115 12.37 -12.92 11.21
C ASP A 115 13.79 -12.91 11.79
N PHE A 116 14.39 -11.73 11.84
CA PHE A 116 15.71 -11.46 12.40
C PHE A 116 15.65 -10.47 13.57
N GLY A 117 14.55 -10.54 14.35
CA GLY A 117 14.34 -9.75 15.56
C GLY A 117 14.25 -8.23 15.29
N GLU A 118 14.37 -7.46 16.37
CA GLU A 118 14.24 -6.00 16.29
C GLU A 118 15.32 -5.35 15.41
N GLN A 119 16.56 -5.85 15.49
CA GLN A 119 17.65 -5.30 14.68
C GLN A 119 17.39 -5.53 13.19
N GLY A 120 17.02 -6.76 12.78
CA GLY A 120 16.69 -7.04 11.37
C GLY A 120 15.49 -6.23 10.86
N PHE A 121 14.53 -5.95 11.74
CA PHE A 121 13.41 -5.06 11.41
C PHE A 121 13.88 -3.61 11.21
N LEU A 122 14.67 -3.06 12.11
CA LEU A 122 15.24 -1.71 12.00
C LEU A 122 16.13 -1.55 10.76
N ASP A 123 16.94 -2.56 10.45
CA ASP A 123 17.74 -2.61 9.22
C ASP A 123 16.85 -2.54 7.99
N THR A 124 15.72 -3.26 8.01
CA THR A 124 14.72 -3.25 6.92
C THR A 124 14.16 -1.85 6.69
N LEU A 125 13.76 -1.13 7.76
CA LEU A 125 13.28 0.25 7.65
C LEU A 125 14.37 1.15 7.02
N GLN A 126 15.60 1.07 7.53
CA GLN A 126 16.70 1.88 7.02
C GLN A 126 17.03 1.57 5.56
N ASN A 127 16.98 0.30 5.16
CA ASN A 127 17.29 -0.11 3.79
C ASN A 127 16.18 0.32 2.82
N LEU A 128 14.90 0.30 3.23
CA LEU A 128 13.79 0.87 2.48
C LEU A 128 13.96 2.36 2.24
N ASP A 129 14.31 3.12 3.30
CA ASP A 129 14.60 4.55 3.21
C ASP A 129 15.73 4.84 2.23
N LYS A 130 16.86 4.11 2.33
CA LYS A 130 18.01 4.22 1.40
C LYS A 130 17.65 3.89 -0.05
N ALA A 131 16.74 2.94 -0.26
CA ALA A 131 16.26 2.57 -1.59
C ALA A 131 15.23 3.57 -2.16
N GLY A 132 14.72 4.50 -1.35
CA GLY A 132 13.64 5.41 -1.71
C GLY A 132 12.33 4.68 -1.98
N ILE A 133 12.05 3.61 -1.23
CA ILE A 133 10.79 2.87 -1.20
C ILE A 133 10.08 3.24 0.09
N SER A 134 8.91 3.89 -0.02
CA SER A 134 8.08 4.18 1.15
C SER A 134 7.52 2.90 1.74
N TYR A 135 7.22 2.92 3.05
CA TYR A 135 6.63 1.75 3.69
C TYR A 135 5.49 2.11 4.65
N VAL A 136 4.61 1.16 4.89
CA VAL A 136 3.44 1.27 5.78
C VAL A 136 3.28 0.02 6.62
N GLY A 137 2.59 0.17 7.76
CA GLY A 137 2.24 -0.96 8.62
C GLY A 137 3.34 -1.43 9.57
N GLY A 138 4.41 -0.65 9.68
CA GLY A 138 5.48 -0.84 10.65
C GLY A 138 6.22 0.46 10.92
N GLY A 139 6.99 0.49 11.99
CA GLY A 139 7.74 1.69 12.37
C GLY A 139 8.58 1.51 13.63
N VAL A 140 9.33 2.54 13.98
CA VAL A 140 10.19 2.57 15.17
C VAL A 140 9.39 2.56 16.49
N ASN A 141 8.09 2.82 16.41
CA ASN A 141 7.15 2.72 17.51
C ASN A 141 5.71 2.55 16.98
N SER A 142 4.75 2.34 17.88
CA SER A 142 3.34 2.16 17.53
C SER A 142 2.72 3.38 16.84
N ASP A 143 3.09 4.59 17.21
CA ASP A 143 2.52 5.80 16.59
C ASP A 143 2.87 5.85 15.11
N ILE A 144 4.12 5.56 14.74
CA ILE A 144 4.57 5.50 13.35
C ILE A 144 3.95 4.30 12.61
N ALA A 145 3.93 3.13 13.25
CA ALA A 145 3.39 1.91 12.62
C ALA A 145 1.92 2.07 12.18
N TYR A 146 1.09 2.77 12.98
CA TYR A 146 -0.34 2.98 12.70
C TYR A 146 -0.67 4.29 12.00
N GLN A 147 0.31 5.18 11.79
CA GLN A 147 0.05 6.47 11.18
C GLN A 147 -0.45 6.35 9.73
N GLY A 148 0.02 5.34 8.98
CA GLY A 148 -0.15 5.25 7.54
C GLY A 148 0.66 6.32 6.81
N GLN A 149 0.55 6.33 5.48
CA GLN A 149 1.20 7.32 4.62
C GLN A 149 0.17 7.99 3.71
N VAL A 150 0.34 9.27 3.41
CA VAL A 150 -0.53 10.01 2.48
C VAL A 150 0.29 10.50 1.29
N TYR A 151 -0.07 10.02 0.11
CA TYR A 151 0.57 10.38 -1.15
C TYR A 151 -0.29 11.39 -1.89
N SER A 152 0.30 12.51 -2.31
CA SER A 152 -0.35 13.50 -3.16
C SER A 152 -0.08 13.16 -4.63
N VAL A 153 -1.07 12.63 -5.33
CA VAL A 153 -0.94 12.13 -6.69
C VAL A 153 -2.00 12.77 -7.57
N LYS A 154 -1.61 13.48 -8.62
CA LYS A 154 -2.51 14.11 -9.62
C LYS A 154 -3.66 14.90 -8.99
N GLY A 155 -3.41 15.50 -7.81
CA GLY A 155 -4.39 16.32 -7.08
C GLY A 155 -5.29 15.56 -6.12
N LEU A 156 -5.19 14.23 -6.01
CA LEU A 156 -5.83 13.41 -4.98
C LEU A 156 -4.85 13.06 -3.86
N LYS A 157 -5.36 12.94 -2.65
CA LYS A 157 -4.65 12.43 -1.48
C LYS A 157 -5.00 10.97 -1.26
N ILE A 158 -4.03 10.10 -1.49
CA ILE A 158 -4.17 8.65 -1.34
C ILE A 158 -3.55 8.23 -0.01
N GLY A 159 -4.37 7.85 0.97
CA GLY A 159 -3.92 7.32 2.25
C GLY A 159 -3.71 5.81 2.17
N VAL A 160 -2.58 5.30 2.63
CA VAL A 160 -2.25 3.87 2.63
C VAL A 160 -1.86 3.43 4.03
N LEU A 161 -2.40 2.30 4.51
CA LEU A 161 -2.10 1.71 5.81
C LEU A 161 -1.96 0.20 5.70
N GLY A 162 -0.85 -0.35 6.20
CA GLY A 162 -0.64 -1.79 6.36
C GLY A 162 -1.19 -2.30 7.71
N VAL A 163 -1.78 -3.50 7.74
CA VAL A 163 -2.38 -4.09 8.94
C VAL A 163 -2.02 -5.57 9.07
N ALA A 164 -1.20 -5.93 10.05
CA ALA A 164 -0.83 -7.33 10.30
C ALA A 164 -1.88 -8.04 11.16
N LYS A 165 -2.74 -8.86 10.54
CA LYS A 165 -3.59 -9.82 11.25
C LYS A 165 -2.91 -11.19 11.40
N VAL A 166 -1.93 -11.46 10.58
CA VAL A 166 -0.92 -12.49 10.83
C VAL A 166 0.42 -11.77 11.02
N ASN A 167 1.01 -11.91 12.18
CA ASN A 167 2.24 -11.23 12.58
C ASN A 167 3.29 -12.23 13.09
N GLY A 168 4.54 -11.80 13.24
CA GLY A 168 5.65 -12.63 13.72
C GLY A 168 5.62 -12.96 15.22
N GLY A 169 4.45 -12.88 15.86
CA GLY A 169 4.28 -13.09 17.30
C GLY A 169 4.37 -11.81 18.12
N PRO A 170 4.23 -11.88 19.45
CA PRO A 170 4.16 -10.70 20.33
C PRO A 170 5.37 -9.76 20.24
N LEU A 171 6.54 -10.30 19.94
CA LEU A 171 7.79 -9.52 19.81
C LEU A 171 7.80 -8.65 18.56
N SER A 172 7.07 -9.02 17.50
CA SER A 172 7.00 -8.25 16.26
C SER A 172 6.07 -7.05 16.33
N ILE A 173 5.21 -6.96 17.35
CA ILE A 173 4.21 -5.89 17.48
C ILE A 173 4.88 -4.61 17.99
N ALA A 174 4.64 -3.50 17.28
CA ALA A 174 5.12 -2.18 17.69
C ALA A 174 4.53 -1.76 19.04
N GLY A 175 5.40 -1.27 19.93
CA GLY A 175 5.04 -0.66 21.20
C GLY A 175 5.31 0.84 21.22
N LYS A 176 5.01 1.50 22.35
CA LYS A 176 5.28 2.93 22.51
C LYS A 176 6.76 3.27 22.25
N ASP A 177 7.67 2.47 22.79
CA ASP A 177 9.11 2.64 22.69
C ASP A 177 9.80 1.41 22.09
N LYS A 178 9.11 0.69 21.20
CA LYS A 178 9.57 -0.54 20.56
C LYS A 178 9.18 -0.55 19.09
N ALA A 179 10.16 -0.83 18.23
CA ALA A 179 9.95 -1.00 16.81
C ALA A 179 9.15 -2.29 16.50
N GLY A 180 8.37 -2.26 15.44
CA GLY A 180 7.58 -3.41 15.02
C GLY A 180 6.48 -3.07 14.04
N THR A 181 5.62 -4.06 13.80
CA THR A 181 4.47 -3.96 12.90
C THR A 181 3.19 -3.55 13.62
N THR A 182 2.16 -3.17 12.87
CA THR A 182 0.80 -3.06 13.40
C THR A 182 0.29 -4.40 13.93
N ASN A 183 -0.68 -4.37 14.82
CA ASN A 183 -1.41 -5.54 15.31
C ASN A 183 -2.89 -5.43 14.90
N GLY A 184 -3.30 -6.12 13.85
CA GLY A 184 -4.68 -6.12 13.37
C GLY A 184 -5.69 -6.80 14.31
N TYR A 185 -5.23 -7.48 15.37
CA TYR A 185 -6.09 -7.98 16.44
C TYR A 185 -6.49 -6.89 17.44
N ASP A 186 -5.73 -5.80 17.54
CA ASP A 186 -6.18 -4.59 18.26
C ASP A 186 -7.14 -3.80 17.36
N ALA A 187 -8.40 -4.24 17.36
CA ALA A 187 -9.44 -3.65 16.53
C ALA A 187 -9.61 -2.15 16.83
N ALA A 188 -9.55 -1.76 18.11
CA ALA A 188 -9.78 -0.37 18.51
C ALA A 188 -8.69 0.57 17.96
N THR A 189 -7.42 0.16 18.00
CA THR A 189 -6.32 0.96 17.45
C THR A 189 -6.36 1.00 15.92
N THR A 190 -6.62 -0.14 15.28
CA THR A 190 -6.78 -0.22 13.81
C THR A 190 -7.93 0.68 13.32
N GLU A 191 -9.09 0.63 13.96
CA GLU A 191 -10.25 1.45 13.60
C GLU A 191 -10.01 2.95 13.78
N ARG A 192 -9.30 3.34 14.86
CA ARG A 192 -8.86 4.74 15.05
C ARG A 192 -7.90 5.19 13.94
N ALA A 193 -6.95 4.34 13.57
CA ALA A 193 -5.99 4.64 12.50
C ALA A 193 -6.69 4.85 11.15
N ILE A 194 -7.62 3.97 10.77
CA ILE A 194 -8.44 4.11 9.54
C ILE A 194 -9.22 5.43 9.55
N THR A 195 -9.90 5.71 10.67
CA THR A 195 -10.72 6.93 10.81
C THR A 195 -9.86 8.20 10.76
N ALA A 196 -8.65 8.16 11.35
CA ALA A 196 -7.71 9.27 11.29
C ALA A 196 -7.19 9.49 9.85
N LEU A 197 -6.81 8.42 9.16
CA LEU A 197 -6.32 8.47 7.79
C LEU A 197 -7.40 8.98 6.82
N ARG A 198 -8.67 8.59 7.01
CA ARG A 198 -9.83 9.08 6.23
C ARG A 198 -9.99 10.59 6.31
N LYS A 199 -9.70 11.22 7.45
CA LYS A 199 -9.87 12.67 7.64
C LYS A 199 -8.90 13.50 6.78
N VAL A 200 -7.77 12.91 6.38
CA VAL A 200 -6.68 13.60 5.66
C VAL A 200 -6.48 13.09 4.22
N SER A 201 -7.29 12.13 3.78
CA SER A 201 -7.17 11.46 2.48
C SER A 201 -8.46 11.50 1.68
N ASP A 202 -8.35 11.57 0.35
CA ASP A 202 -9.47 11.46 -0.58
C ASP A 202 -9.87 10.01 -0.84
N ILE A 203 -8.88 9.11 -0.86
CA ILE A 203 -9.03 7.66 -1.00
C ILE A 203 -8.19 7.00 0.10
N VAL A 204 -8.73 5.96 0.74
CA VAL A 204 -8.02 5.17 1.75
C VAL A 204 -7.86 3.73 1.28
N ILE A 205 -6.61 3.28 1.26
CA ILE A 205 -6.20 1.92 0.90
C ILE A 205 -5.71 1.22 2.16
N LEU A 206 -6.26 0.05 2.45
CA LEU A 206 -5.77 -0.84 3.50
C LEU A 206 -5.10 -2.06 2.87
N LEU A 207 -3.97 -2.44 3.42
CA LEU A 207 -3.17 -3.59 3.00
C LEU A 207 -3.08 -4.60 4.17
N PRO A 208 -4.11 -5.41 4.38
CA PRO A 208 -4.07 -6.43 5.42
C PRO A 208 -3.23 -7.64 5.00
N HIS A 209 -2.42 -8.15 5.93
CA HIS A 209 -1.79 -9.45 5.86
C HIS A 209 -2.58 -10.40 6.75
N TRP A 210 -3.43 -11.25 6.15
CA TRP A 210 -4.48 -11.99 6.85
C TRP A 210 -4.87 -13.30 6.16
N GLY A 211 -5.76 -14.05 6.80
CA GLY A 211 -6.33 -15.28 6.24
C GLY A 211 -5.62 -16.54 6.72
N GLU A 212 -5.82 -17.60 6.02
CA GLU A 212 -5.23 -18.91 6.25
C GLU A 212 -4.44 -19.33 5.00
N GLU A 213 -3.21 -19.77 5.18
CA GLU A 213 -2.35 -20.24 4.10
C GLU A 213 -3.02 -21.37 3.29
N GLY A 214 -2.92 -21.30 1.97
CA GLY A 214 -3.54 -22.24 1.05
C GLY A 214 -5.05 -22.08 0.88
N SER A 215 -5.69 -21.14 1.59
CA SER A 215 -7.12 -20.89 1.43
C SER A 215 -7.40 -20.07 0.17
N PHE A 216 -8.32 -20.56 -0.66
CA PHE A 216 -8.76 -19.85 -1.87
C PHE A 216 -9.95 -18.91 -1.62
N CYS A 217 -10.56 -19.00 -0.45
CA CYS A 217 -11.73 -18.20 -0.11
C CYS A 217 -11.53 -17.49 1.23
N PRO A 218 -12.00 -16.24 1.35
CA PRO A 218 -11.96 -15.55 2.61
C PRO A 218 -12.86 -16.22 3.64
N ARG A 219 -12.44 -16.20 4.89
CA ARG A 219 -13.23 -16.63 6.03
C ARG A 219 -14.24 -15.54 6.44
N ASP A 220 -15.29 -15.91 7.17
CA ASP A 220 -16.32 -14.97 7.62
C ASP A 220 -15.76 -13.78 8.41
N TRP A 221 -14.69 -13.99 9.17
CA TRP A 221 -14.06 -12.93 9.94
C TRP A 221 -13.28 -11.92 9.05
N GLU A 222 -12.74 -12.36 7.90
CA GLU A 222 -12.12 -11.46 6.91
C GLU A 222 -13.19 -10.61 6.24
N ILE A 223 -14.30 -11.26 5.82
CA ILE A 223 -15.46 -10.59 5.23
C ILE A 223 -16.04 -9.55 6.19
N SER A 224 -16.21 -9.91 7.47
CA SER A 224 -16.76 -9.00 8.47
C SER A 224 -15.79 -7.85 8.81
N SER A 225 -14.47 -8.13 8.88
CA SER A 225 -13.44 -7.11 9.07
C SER A 225 -13.43 -6.12 7.91
N ALA A 226 -13.47 -6.62 6.66
CA ALA A 226 -13.51 -5.78 5.46
C ALA A 226 -14.71 -4.85 5.45
N LYS A 227 -15.91 -5.38 5.70
CA LYS A 227 -17.15 -4.58 5.79
C LYS A 227 -17.04 -3.50 6.88
N LYS A 228 -16.50 -3.84 8.04
CA LYS A 228 -16.29 -2.90 9.13
C LYS A 228 -15.31 -1.79 8.72
N TRP A 229 -14.18 -2.13 8.14
CA TRP A 229 -13.17 -1.15 7.71
C TRP A 229 -13.69 -0.24 6.58
N GLN A 230 -14.46 -0.79 5.64
CA GLN A 230 -15.13 0.01 4.61
C GLN A 230 -16.14 0.99 5.21
N SER A 231 -16.88 0.60 6.26
CA SER A 231 -17.79 1.51 6.96
C SER A 231 -17.09 2.65 7.70
N LEU A 232 -15.81 2.45 8.08
CA LEU A 232 -14.97 3.45 8.74
C LEU A 232 -14.21 4.35 7.75
N GLY A 233 -14.32 4.10 6.44
CA GLY A 233 -13.78 4.96 5.41
C GLY A 233 -12.71 4.34 4.51
N ALA A 234 -12.42 3.03 4.63
CA ALA A 234 -11.62 2.36 3.62
C ALA A 234 -12.36 2.29 2.29
N ASP A 235 -11.69 2.66 1.20
CA ASP A 235 -12.24 2.59 -0.15
C ASP A 235 -11.73 1.36 -0.89
N ILE A 236 -10.49 0.98 -0.62
CA ILE A 236 -9.79 -0.12 -1.25
C ILE A 236 -9.15 -0.98 -0.15
N ILE A 237 -9.35 -2.28 -0.21
CA ILE A 237 -8.71 -3.27 0.68
C ILE A 237 -8.04 -4.32 -0.20
N VAL A 238 -6.74 -4.54 -0.03
CA VAL A 238 -5.99 -5.54 -0.79
C VAL A 238 -5.17 -6.39 0.15
N GLY A 239 -5.58 -7.64 0.30
CA GLY A 239 -4.99 -8.61 1.22
C GLY A 239 -3.82 -9.41 0.63
N SER A 240 -3.09 -10.08 1.54
CA SER A 240 -1.97 -10.99 1.28
C SER A 240 -1.91 -12.07 2.36
N HIS A 241 -0.90 -12.92 2.38
CA HIS A 241 -0.64 -14.02 3.32
C HIS A 241 -1.12 -15.40 2.89
N THR A 242 -2.27 -15.53 2.28
CA THR A 242 -2.81 -16.87 1.98
C THR A 242 -1.98 -17.64 0.94
N HIS A 243 -1.04 -16.96 0.28
CA HIS A 243 -0.22 -17.48 -0.83
C HIS A 243 -1.05 -17.97 -2.03
N THR A 244 -2.34 -17.70 -2.05
CA THR A 244 -3.28 -18.00 -3.13
C THR A 244 -3.98 -16.74 -3.58
N LEU A 245 -4.24 -16.61 -4.88
CA LEU A 245 -5.07 -15.54 -5.40
C LEU A 245 -6.53 -15.78 -5.01
N GLN A 246 -7.16 -14.78 -4.39
CA GLN A 246 -8.56 -14.83 -4.00
C GLN A 246 -9.41 -13.82 -4.77
N GLU A 247 -10.71 -13.86 -4.56
CA GLU A 247 -11.70 -13.05 -5.27
C GLU A 247 -11.47 -11.55 -5.11
N VAL A 248 -11.69 -10.82 -6.23
CA VAL A 248 -11.72 -9.36 -6.28
C VAL A 248 -13.15 -8.89 -6.51
N GLN A 249 -13.65 -8.01 -5.65
CA GLN A 249 -15.01 -7.47 -5.71
C GLN A 249 -14.98 -5.95 -5.75
N LEU A 250 -15.74 -5.34 -6.66
CA LEU A 250 -16.01 -3.90 -6.68
C LEU A 250 -17.52 -3.70 -6.54
N LYS A 251 -17.93 -3.14 -5.41
CA LYS A 251 -19.33 -2.85 -5.13
C LYS A 251 -19.45 -1.46 -4.50
N GLU A 252 -20.41 -0.66 -4.97
CA GLU A 252 -20.70 0.67 -4.43
C GLU A 252 -19.45 1.57 -4.32
N ASN A 253 -18.57 1.50 -5.34
CA ASN A 253 -17.28 2.20 -5.37
C ASN A 253 -16.30 1.82 -4.25
N LYS A 254 -16.45 0.63 -3.66
CA LYS A 254 -15.56 0.01 -2.68
C LYS A 254 -14.96 -1.24 -3.29
N LEU A 255 -13.63 -1.29 -3.34
CA LEU A 255 -12.87 -2.42 -3.88
C LEU A 255 -12.35 -3.30 -2.73
N ILE A 256 -12.47 -4.58 -2.89
CA ILE A 256 -11.75 -5.56 -2.06
C ILE A 256 -11.15 -6.65 -2.94
N ALA A 257 -9.85 -6.92 -2.76
CA ALA A 257 -9.16 -8.13 -3.16
C ALA A 257 -8.73 -8.84 -1.88
N TYR A 258 -9.32 -9.99 -1.58
CA TYR A 258 -9.07 -10.65 -0.29
C TYR A 258 -7.64 -11.15 -0.16
N SER A 259 -7.04 -11.63 -1.25
CA SER A 259 -5.60 -11.92 -1.33
C SER A 259 -5.10 -11.81 -2.77
N MET A 260 -3.92 -11.24 -2.92
CA MET A 260 -3.20 -11.22 -4.20
C MET A 260 -2.26 -12.41 -4.38
N GLY A 261 -2.17 -13.30 -3.37
CA GLY A 261 -1.28 -14.45 -3.39
C GLY A 261 0.21 -14.05 -3.45
N ASN A 262 1.03 -14.95 -3.94
CA ASN A 262 2.45 -14.71 -4.17
C ASN A 262 2.68 -13.85 -5.42
N PHE A 263 3.78 -13.08 -5.47
CA PHE A 263 4.19 -12.38 -6.69
C PHE A 263 5.63 -12.71 -7.10
N ILE A 264 6.63 -12.31 -6.32
CA ILE A 264 8.01 -12.79 -6.48
C ILE A 264 8.26 -13.73 -5.31
N PHE A 265 8.13 -15.03 -5.55
CA PHE A 265 8.08 -15.99 -4.46
C PHE A 265 8.49 -17.40 -4.91
N TYR A 266 8.99 -18.20 -3.96
CA TYR A 266 9.26 -19.62 -4.20
C TYR A 266 8.02 -20.45 -3.84
N SER A 267 7.46 -21.16 -4.82
CA SER A 267 6.45 -22.19 -4.59
C SER A 267 6.58 -23.31 -5.62
N SER A 268 6.40 -24.54 -5.18
CA SER A 268 6.35 -25.72 -6.04
C SER A 268 4.94 -26.02 -6.55
N GLN A 269 3.90 -25.52 -5.85
CA GLN A 269 2.49 -25.77 -6.19
C GLN A 269 1.99 -24.74 -7.20
N LEU A 270 1.29 -25.19 -8.24
CA LEU A 270 0.79 -24.33 -9.30
C LEU A 270 -0.20 -23.30 -8.75
N GLU A 271 -1.04 -23.70 -7.82
CA GLU A 271 -2.05 -22.86 -7.19
C GLU A 271 -1.40 -21.64 -6.52
N ASN A 272 -0.30 -21.84 -5.80
CA ASN A 272 0.45 -20.79 -5.12
C ASN A 272 1.35 -19.99 -6.08
N ARG A 273 1.47 -20.42 -7.34
CA ARG A 273 2.18 -19.68 -8.39
C ARG A 273 1.24 -18.83 -9.25
N THR A 274 -0.07 -19.06 -9.16
CA THR A 274 -1.07 -18.23 -9.85
C THR A 274 -1.19 -16.90 -9.12
N THR A 275 -0.99 -15.81 -9.86
CA THR A 275 -0.92 -14.45 -9.31
C THR A 275 -1.40 -13.41 -10.32
N GLY A 276 -1.29 -12.14 -9.99
CA GLY A 276 -1.65 -11.06 -10.89
C GLY A 276 -1.18 -9.70 -10.41
N ILE A 277 -1.32 -8.73 -11.31
CA ILE A 277 -1.19 -7.31 -11.00
C ILE A 277 -2.59 -6.74 -10.95
N LEU A 278 -3.00 -6.26 -9.79
CA LEU A 278 -4.25 -5.53 -9.61
C LEU A 278 -4.00 -4.06 -9.98
N LYS A 279 -4.40 -3.68 -11.20
CA LYS A 279 -4.33 -2.30 -11.68
C LYS A 279 -5.63 -1.58 -11.33
N ILE A 280 -5.53 -0.56 -10.49
CA ILE A 280 -6.65 0.26 -10.03
C ILE A 280 -6.53 1.64 -10.67
N ARG A 281 -7.62 2.15 -11.25
CA ARG A 281 -7.73 3.51 -11.76
C ARG A 281 -8.72 4.28 -10.92
N ILE A 282 -8.30 5.46 -10.47
CA ILE A 282 -9.13 6.38 -9.68
C ILE A 282 -9.28 7.66 -10.49
N SER A 283 -10.49 7.89 -11.00
CA SER A 283 -10.79 9.07 -11.78
C SER A 283 -10.79 10.35 -10.93
N PRO A 284 -10.72 11.52 -11.55
CA PRO A 284 -10.76 12.82 -10.85
C PRO A 284 -11.97 13.00 -9.92
N ASN A 285 -13.09 12.38 -10.23
CA ASN A 285 -14.28 12.37 -9.38
C ASN A 285 -14.33 11.19 -8.39
N LYS A 286 -13.16 10.58 -8.12
CA LYS A 286 -12.95 9.48 -7.15
C LYS A 286 -13.68 8.17 -7.50
N ARG A 287 -14.05 7.98 -8.76
CA ARG A 287 -14.61 6.70 -9.20
C ARG A 287 -13.50 5.68 -9.35
N ILE A 288 -13.67 4.51 -8.74
CA ILE A 288 -12.74 3.39 -8.76
C ILE A 288 -13.14 2.42 -9.88
N SER A 289 -12.16 1.99 -10.65
CA SER A 289 -12.24 0.87 -11.56
C SER A 289 -10.99 0.02 -11.42
N TYR A 290 -11.03 -1.24 -11.82
CA TYR A 290 -9.88 -2.12 -11.75
C TYR A 290 -9.80 -3.09 -12.93
N GLU A 291 -8.60 -3.59 -13.12
CA GLU A 291 -8.25 -4.69 -13.99
C GLU A 291 -7.31 -5.63 -13.22
N LEU A 292 -7.58 -6.91 -13.25
CA LEU A 292 -6.65 -7.91 -12.74
C LEU A 292 -5.94 -8.55 -13.93
N GLN A 293 -4.67 -8.18 -14.14
CA GLN A 293 -3.84 -8.77 -15.18
C GLN A 293 -3.24 -10.08 -14.64
N PRO A 294 -3.53 -11.23 -15.27
CA PRO A 294 -3.11 -12.52 -14.75
C PRO A 294 -1.63 -12.80 -15.04
N PHE A 295 -0.97 -13.39 -14.07
CA PHE A 295 0.41 -13.86 -14.14
C PHE A 295 0.54 -15.27 -13.54
N VAL A 296 1.62 -15.95 -13.87
CA VAL A 296 2.06 -17.18 -13.21
C VAL A 296 3.53 -17.04 -12.85
N ILE A 297 3.89 -17.43 -11.64
CA ILE A 297 5.31 -17.44 -11.22
C ILE A 297 6.03 -18.54 -11.98
N ASP A 298 7.04 -18.15 -12.74
CA ASP A 298 7.88 -19.08 -13.47
C ASP A 298 8.68 -19.99 -12.53
N ASN A 299 8.70 -21.29 -12.82
CA ASN A 299 9.26 -22.27 -11.89
C ASN A 299 10.79 -22.24 -11.82
N LEU A 300 11.47 -21.65 -12.79
CA LEU A 300 12.94 -21.55 -12.80
C LEU A 300 13.42 -20.25 -12.18
N THR A 301 12.80 -19.14 -12.56
CA THR A 301 13.21 -17.79 -12.14
C THR A 301 12.56 -17.33 -10.83
N LYS A 302 11.41 -17.92 -10.46
CA LYS A 302 10.57 -17.50 -9.33
C LYS A 302 10.04 -16.06 -9.49
N VAL A 303 10.01 -15.56 -10.70
CA VAL A 303 9.50 -14.25 -11.09
C VAL A 303 8.25 -14.45 -11.95
N PRO A 304 7.18 -13.64 -11.78
CA PRO A 304 5.95 -13.80 -12.54
C PRO A 304 6.15 -13.47 -14.02
N VAL A 305 5.51 -14.26 -14.85
CA VAL A 305 5.36 -14.06 -16.30
C VAL A 305 3.89 -13.97 -16.65
N ILE A 306 3.54 -13.24 -17.70
CA ILE A 306 2.14 -13.08 -18.12
C ILE A 306 1.50 -14.44 -18.38
N SER A 307 0.25 -14.59 -17.96
CA SER A 307 -0.55 -15.80 -18.20
C SER A 307 -1.74 -15.46 -19.09
N GLU A 308 -2.01 -16.31 -20.08
CA GLU A 308 -3.22 -16.19 -20.91
C GLU A 308 -4.48 -16.75 -20.20
N VAL A 309 -4.28 -17.48 -19.10
CA VAL A 309 -5.37 -18.05 -18.31
C VAL A 309 -5.96 -16.97 -17.43
N ALA A 310 -7.03 -16.34 -17.90
CA ALA A 310 -7.84 -15.48 -17.06
C ALA A 310 -8.56 -16.34 -16.00
N SER A 311 -8.03 -16.33 -14.80
CA SER A 311 -8.66 -17.01 -13.67
C SER A 311 -9.65 -16.05 -13.02
N SER A 312 -10.93 -16.21 -13.35
CA SER A 312 -12.00 -15.67 -12.52
C SER A 312 -12.09 -16.55 -11.26
N TYR A 313 -11.30 -16.19 -10.24
CA TYR A 313 -11.40 -16.86 -8.95
C TYR A 313 -12.61 -16.31 -8.20
N THR A 314 -13.72 -17.06 -8.27
CA THR A 314 -14.83 -16.90 -7.34
C THR A 314 -14.87 -18.12 -6.42
N CYS A 315 -15.20 -17.95 -5.16
CA CYS A 315 -15.33 -19.05 -4.20
C CYS A 315 -16.32 -20.12 -4.66
N GLU A 316 -17.33 -19.75 -5.40
CA GLU A 316 -18.32 -20.68 -5.98
C GLU A 316 -17.72 -21.58 -7.08
N ASN A 317 -16.74 -21.10 -7.84
CA ASN A 317 -16.11 -21.88 -8.90
C ASN A 317 -15.11 -22.90 -8.36
N GLN A 318 -14.49 -22.64 -7.21
CA GLN A 318 -13.49 -23.53 -6.59
C GLN A 318 -14.13 -24.74 -5.93
N ALA A 319 -15.32 -24.61 -5.33
CA ALA A 319 -16.07 -25.74 -4.79
C ALA A 319 -16.40 -26.80 -5.87
N LYS A 320 -16.43 -26.43 -7.15
CA LYS A 320 -16.67 -27.33 -8.28
C LYS A 320 -15.41 -28.02 -8.81
N THR A 321 -14.23 -27.47 -8.57
CA THR A 321 -12.96 -28.05 -9.06
C THR A 321 -12.38 -29.08 -8.09
N THR A 322 -12.74 -29.01 -6.81
CA THR A 322 -12.27 -29.96 -5.77
C THR A 322 -13.05 -31.30 -5.77
N VAL A 323 -14.02 -31.48 -6.64
CA VAL A 323 -14.90 -32.70 -6.74
C VAL A 323 -14.64 -33.46 -8.05
N ARG A 324 -13.43 -33.35 -8.62
CA ARG A 324 -13.08 -34.19 -9.80
C ARG A 324 -11.79 -34.96 -9.59
#